data_0834e8af14001be4024c6bfff54abd5b
#
_entry.id   0834e8af14001be4024c6bfff54abd5b
#
_cell.length_a   1.000
_cell.length_b   1.000
_cell.length_c   1.000
_cell.angle_alpha   90.00
_cell.angle_beta   90.00
_cell.angle_gamma   90.00
#
_symmetry.space_group_name_H-M   'P 1'
#
loop_
_entity.id
_entity.type
_entity.pdbx_description
1 polymer ?
#
loop_
_entity_poly.entity_id
_entity_poly.type
_entity_poly.pdbx_seq_one_letter_code
_entity_poly.pdbx_strand_id
1 'polypeptide(L)'
;DVKKLAEIMEKHSELTREALNARGANIPKMWGYVVKQGHDQFNVRAAANRLGKNLDEIKLPEDFKGKDINYNKNYNAWKDFIMQDLDQKRTFAGTDNVDTFLFESFNSLVGNKIQMADGADNVFGNISKSNTNKRVLHFKSAKHWFHYNEKFGTGSLKETYYGGLMTAGRNIGMLDTLGTKPRENFNKIRIAI
;
A
#
# COMPACT_ATOMS: atom_id res chain seq x y z
N ASP A 1 -6.31 4.63 -25.33
CA ASP A 1 -7.00 5.78 -24.74
C ASP A 1 -7.00 5.63 -23.20
N VAL A 2 -6.00 6.28 -22.57
CA VAL A 2 -5.73 6.19 -21.13
C VAL A 2 -6.91 6.71 -20.30
N LYS A 3 -7.60 7.75 -20.77
CA LYS A 3 -8.76 8.34 -20.08
C LYS A 3 -9.92 7.34 -20.00
N LYS A 4 -10.23 6.69 -21.09
CA LYS A 4 -11.29 5.66 -21.14
C LYS A 4 -10.96 4.47 -20.24
N LEU A 5 -9.69 4.06 -20.18
CA LEU A 5 -9.25 3.01 -19.27
C LEU A 5 -9.44 3.42 -17.79
N ALA A 6 -9.06 4.65 -17.45
CA ALA A 6 -9.24 5.18 -16.09
C ALA A 6 -10.73 5.23 -15.69
N GLU A 7 -11.61 5.68 -16.57
CA GLU A 7 -13.07 5.70 -16.36
C GLU A 7 -13.64 4.28 -16.13
N ILE A 8 -13.18 3.30 -16.91
CA ILE A 8 -13.58 1.90 -16.74
C ILE A 8 -13.12 1.37 -15.39
N MET A 9 -11.86 1.62 -15.02
CA MET A 9 -11.30 1.17 -13.73
C MET A 9 -12.04 1.81 -12.55
N GLU A 10 -12.35 3.10 -12.61
CA GLU A 10 -13.11 3.81 -11.58
C GLU A 10 -14.52 3.22 -11.43
N LYS A 11 -15.23 3.04 -12.54
CA LYS A 11 -16.57 2.42 -12.54
C LYS A 11 -16.56 1.04 -11.91
N HIS A 12 -15.61 0.18 -12.27
CA HIS A 12 -15.52 -1.16 -11.69
C HIS A 12 -15.16 -1.14 -10.21
N SER A 13 -14.30 -0.22 -9.79
CA SER A 13 -13.95 -0.05 -8.38
C SER A 13 -15.16 0.38 -7.55
N GLU A 14 -15.99 1.29 -8.09
CA GLU A 14 -17.20 1.73 -7.40
C GLU A 14 -18.25 0.59 -7.33
N LEU A 15 -18.51 -0.12 -8.41
CA LEU A 15 -19.41 -1.28 -8.40
C LEU A 15 -18.96 -2.34 -7.38
N THR A 16 -17.65 -2.57 -7.29
CA THR A 16 -17.07 -3.50 -6.29
C THR A 16 -17.32 -3.00 -4.87
N ARG A 17 -17.10 -1.71 -4.62
CA ARG A 17 -17.36 -1.09 -3.31
C ARG A 17 -18.83 -1.22 -2.91
N GLU A 18 -19.73 -0.91 -3.84
CA GLU A 18 -21.18 -1.02 -3.61
C GLU A 18 -21.60 -2.47 -3.33
N ALA A 19 -21.09 -3.43 -4.08
CA ALA A 19 -21.36 -4.85 -3.86
C ALA A 19 -20.87 -5.35 -2.48
N LEU A 20 -19.71 -4.89 -2.02
CA LEU A 20 -19.19 -5.18 -0.69
C LEU A 20 -20.02 -4.50 0.41
N ASN A 21 -20.43 -3.22 0.19
CA ASN A 21 -21.23 -2.48 1.16
C ASN A 21 -22.65 -3.03 1.30
N ALA A 22 -23.27 -3.49 0.21
CA ALA A 22 -24.56 -4.18 0.25
C ALA A 22 -24.52 -5.46 1.14
N ARG A 23 -23.32 -5.97 1.43
CA ARG A 23 -23.05 -7.12 2.30
C ARG A 23 -22.47 -6.75 3.67
N GLY A 24 -22.55 -5.45 4.02
CA GLY A 24 -22.16 -4.96 5.34
C GLY A 24 -20.67 -4.63 5.49
N ALA A 25 -19.91 -4.46 4.41
CA ALA A 25 -18.49 -4.12 4.50
C ALA A 25 -18.23 -2.67 4.98
N ASN A 26 -19.16 -1.73 4.74
CA ASN A 26 -19.09 -0.34 5.16
C ASN A 26 -17.79 0.39 4.72
N ILE A 27 -17.48 0.31 3.44
CA ILE A 27 -16.29 0.92 2.82
C ILE A 27 -16.66 2.34 2.35
N PRO A 28 -16.01 3.40 2.85
CA PRO A 28 -16.27 4.76 2.39
C PRO A 28 -15.84 4.96 0.94
N LYS A 29 -16.50 5.90 0.25
CA LYS A 29 -16.10 6.31 -1.10
C LYS A 29 -14.78 7.06 -1.05
N MET A 30 -13.82 6.62 -1.87
CA MET A 30 -12.52 7.28 -2.01
C MET A 30 -12.35 7.75 -3.44
N TRP A 31 -12.21 9.05 -3.63
CA TRP A 31 -11.89 9.64 -4.91
C TRP A 31 -10.49 9.26 -5.37
N GLY A 32 -10.35 8.95 -6.66
CA GLY A 32 -9.06 8.55 -7.22
C GLY A 32 -8.52 7.25 -6.64
N TYR A 33 -9.41 6.34 -6.23
CA TYR A 33 -9.00 5.02 -5.73
C TYR A 33 -8.28 4.25 -6.84
N VAL A 34 -6.97 4.13 -6.68
CA VAL A 34 -6.17 3.16 -7.42
C VAL A 34 -6.09 1.90 -6.56
N VAL A 35 -6.28 0.75 -7.19
CA VAL A 35 -6.18 -0.56 -6.52
C VAL A 35 -4.89 -0.60 -5.70
N LYS A 36 -4.98 -1.09 -4.45
CA LYS A 36 -3.84 -1.20 -3.54
C LYS A 36 -2.74 -2.02 -4.23
N GLN A 37 -1.63 -1.37 -4.49
CA GLN A 37 -0.48 -2.01 -5.12
C GLN A 37 0.51 -2.45 -4.06
N GLY A 38 1.05 -3.64 -4.24
CA GLY A 38 2.16 -4.11 -3.43
C GLY A 38 3.45 -3.37 -3.78
N HIS A 39 4.29 -3.17 -2.77
CA HIS A 39 5.65 -2.69 -2.96
C HIS A 39 6.58 -3.89 -3.08
N ASP A 40 7.49 -3.85 -4.05
CA ASP A 40 8.54 -4.84 -4.18
C ASP A 40 9.64 -4.54 -3.14
N GLN A 41 9.67 -5.36 -2.09
CA GLN A 41 10.60 -5.17 -0.98
C GLN A 41 12.07 -5.21 -1.42
N PHE A 42 12.40 -6.01 -2.44
CA PHE A 42 13.78 -6.13 -2.93
C PHE A 42 14.18 -4.87 -3.71
N ASN A 43 13.28 -4.37 -4.56
CA ASN A 43 13.51 -3.11 -5.28
C ASN A 43 13.63 -1.92 -4.33
N VAL A 44 12.77 -1.85 -3.30
CA VAL A 44 12.85 -0.80 -2.28
C VAL A 44 14.16 -0.92 -1.48
N ARG A 45 14.55 -2.14 -1.07
CA ARG A 45 15.79 -2.38 -0.32
C ARG A 45 17.05 -2.03 -1.13
N ALA A 46 17.00 -2.20 -2.45
CA ALA A 46 18.10 -1.89 -3.37
C ALA A 46 17.81 -0.61 -4.18
N ALA A 47 17.21 0.41 -3.55
CA ALA A 47 16.68 1.59 -4.23
C ALA A 47 17.74 2.35 -5.06
N ALA A 48 18.97 2.46 -4.56
CA ALA A 48 20.06 3.10 -5.31
C ALA A 48 20.29 2.38 -6.65
N ASN A 49 20.46 1.07 -6.62
CA ASN A 49 20.66 0.28 -7.84
C ASN A 49 19.43 0.35 -8.76
N ARG A 50 18.22 0.25 -8.20
CA ARG A 50 16.97 0.33 -8.97
C ARG A 50 16.79 1.69 -9.68
N LEU A 51 17.34 2.75 -9.12
CA LEU A 51 17.36 4.10 -9.68
C LEU A 51 18.59 4.40 -10.55
N GLY A 52 19.49 3.43 -10.74
CA GLY A 52 20.73 3.61 -11.49
C GLY A 52 21.74 4.55 -10.80
N LYS A 53 21.63 4.69 -9.46
CA LYS A 53 22.56 5.52 -8.67
C LYS A 53 23.70 4.67 -8.13
N ASN A 54 24.92 5.21 -8.19
CA ASN A 54 26.06 4.60 -7.53
C ASN A 54 25.98 4.86 -6.01
N LEU A 55 26.09 3.79 -5.22
CA LEU A 55 26.08 3.90 -3.75
C LEU A 55 27.18 4.80 -3.21
N ASP A 56 28.34 4.83 -3.87
CA ASP A 56 29.48 5.65 -3.41
C ASP A 56 29.22 7.15 -3.54
N GLU A 57 28.35 7.55 -4.46
CA GLU A 57 27.97 8.95 -4.69
C GLU A 57 26.88 9.45 -3.72
N ILE A 58 26.17 8.51 -3.04
CA ILE A 58 25.12 8.85 -2.09
C ILE A 58 25.75 9.23 -0.76
N LYS A 59 25.62 10.50 -0.41
CA LYS A 59 26.13 11.04 0.85
C LYS A 59 25.20 10.69 2.01
N LEU A 60 25.78 10.36 3.14
CA LEU A 60 25.13 10.31 4.44
C LEU A 60 25.54 11.57 5.24
N PRO A 61 24.74 11.99 6.25
CA PRO A 61 25.19 13.04 7.15
C PRO A 61 26.55 12.73 7.77
N GLU A 62 27.40 13.75 7.97
CA GLU A 62 28.74 13.56 8.52
C GLU A 62 28.74 12.97 9.93
N ASP A 63 27.67 13.20 10.68
CA ASP A 63 27.43 12.66 12.03
C ASP A 63 26.74 11.29 12.04
N PHE A 64 26.56 10.66 10.86
CA PHE A 64 25.89 9.36 10.74
C PHE A 64 26.63 8.28 11.54
N LYS A 65 25.98 7.77 12.58
CA LYS A 65 26.51 6.70 13.48
C LYS A 65 25.86 5.33 13.27
N GLY A 66 25.05 5.18 12.22
CA GLY A 66 24.34 3.93 11.93
C GLY A 66 25.27 2.80 11.49
N LYS A 67 24.91 1.56 11.84
CA LYS A 67 25.74 0.38 11.56
C LYS A 67 25.70 -0.07 10.09
N ASP A 68 24.59 0.15 9.40
CA ASP A 68 24.40 -0.30 8.00
C ASP A 68 24.41 0.89 7.03
N ILE A 69 25.60 1.22 6.58
CA ILE A 69 25.85 2.33 5.64
C ILE A 69 25.07 2.13 4.33
N ASN A 70 25.12 0.93 3.75
CA ASN A 70 24.46 0.66 2.48
C ASN A 70 22.93 0.71 2.60
N TYR A 71 22.38 0.25 3.73
CA TYR A 71 20.95 0.36 4.00
C TYR A 71 20.48 1.82 4.04
N ASN A 72 21.24 2.68 4.72
CA ASN A 72 20.89 4.10 4.82
C ASN A 72 21.12 4.86 3.51
N LYS A 73 22.10 4.49 2.72
CA LYS A 73 22.28 5.02 1.36
C LYS A 73 21.09 4.65 0.45
N ASN A 74 20.61 3.42 0.53
CA ASN A 74 19.40 3.01 -0.19
C ASN A 74 18.14 3.74 0.32
N TYR A 75 18.01 3.93 1.64
CA TYR A 75 16.93 4.76 2.20
C TYR A 75 16.98 6.18 1.63
N ASN A 76 18.14 6.83 1.62
CA ASN A 76 18.30 8.18 1.07
C ASN A 76 17.93 8.23 -0.42
N ALA A 77 18.39 7.25 -1.21
CA ALA A 77 18.03 7.18 -2.62
C ALA A 77 16.51 7.05 -2.82
N TRP A 78 15.85 6.20 -2.03
CA TRP A 78 14.40 6.02 -2.05
C TRP A 78 13.67 7.29 -1.59
N LYS A 79 14.13 7.91 -0.49
CA LYS A 79 13.54 9.14 0.05
C LYS A 79 13.57 10.27 -0.97
N ASP A 80 14.73 10.53 -1.57
CA ASP A 80 14.90 11.59 -2.58
C ASP A 80 13.99 11.37 -3.79
N PHE A 81 13.79 10.12 -4.20
CA PHE A 81 12.92 9.78 -5.31
C PHE A 81 11.45 9.98 -4.95
N ILE A 82 10.99 9.41 -3.85
CA ILE A 82 9.56 9.44 -3.49
C ILE A 82 9.09 10.85 -3.11
N MET A 83 9.95 11.66 -2.52
CA MET A 83 9.62 13.05 -2.12
C MET A 83 9.20 13.92 -3.31
N GLN A 84 9.65 13.61 -4.51
CA GLN A 84 9.26 14.31 -5.74
C GLN A 84 7.81 13.99 -6.14
N ASP A 85 7.34 12.81 -5.81
CA ASP A 85 6.05 12.28 -6.22
C ASP A 85 4.95 12.41 -5.15
N LEU A 86 5.33 12.56 -3.85
CA LEU A 86 4.38 12.64 -2.76
C LEU A 86 3.65 13.99 -2.70
N ASP A 87 2.34 13.92 -2.43
CA ASP A 87 1.57 15.03 -1.85
C ASP A 87 2.00 15.16 -0.39
N GLN A 88 2.97 16.03 -0.15
CA GLN A 88 3.57 16.21 1.17
C GLN A 88 2.56 16.67 2.21
N LYS A 89 1.63 17.57 1.84
CA LYS A 89 0.60 18.07 2.75
C LYS A 89 -0.31 16.96 3.26
N ARG A 90 -0.70 16.03 2.40
CA ARG A 90 -1.56 14.89 2.78
C ARG A 90 -0.78 13.76 3.45
N THR A 91 0.43 13.49 2.97
CA THR A 91 1.25 12.39 3.49
C THR A 91 1.74 12.68 4.91
N PHE A 92 2.14 13.93 5.18
CA PHE A 92 2.72 14.32 6.46
C PHE A 92 1.73 15.04 7.38
N ALA A 93 0.43 14.98 7.08
CA ALA A 93 -0.58 15.56 7.95
C ALA A 93 -0.54 14.91 9.34
N GLY A 94 -0.28 15.72 10.38
CA GLY A 94 -0.16 15.24 11.77
C GLY A 94 1.16 14.53 12.08
N THR A 95 2.18 14.69 11.26
CA THR A 95 3.52 14.14 11.48
C THR A 95 4.45 15.22 11.99
N ASP A 96 5.04 15.01 13.15
CA ASP A 96 5.97 15.96 13.78
C ASP A 96 7.37 15.89 13.16
N ASN A 97 7.78 14.72 12.66
CA ASN A 97 9.09 14.49 12.07
C ASN A 97 8.98 13.67 10.77
N VAL A 98 9.16 14.37 9.65
CA VAL A 98 9.06 13.79 8.29
C VAL A 98 10.12 12.71 8.04
N ASP A 99 11.34 12.92 8.52
CA ASP A 99 12.43 11.96 8.31
C ASP A 99 12.19 10.65 9.08
N THR A 100 11.74 10.73 10.32
CA THR A 100 11.37 9.56 11.10
C THR A 100 10.24 8.80 10.43
N PHE A 101 9.19 9.50 10.00
CA PHE A 101 8.05 8.90 9.30
C PHE A 101 8.46 8.16 8.02
N LEU A 102 9.30 8.78 7.20
CA LEU A 102 9.79 8.18 5.95
C LEU A 102 10.71 6.99 6.21
N PHE A 103 11.54 7.07 7.25
CA PHE A 103 12.42 5.97 7.63
C PHE A 103 11.63 4.75 8.13
N GLU A 104 10.62 4.97 8.96
CA GLU A 104 9.70 3.92 9.43
C GLU A 104 8.90 3.31 8.27
N SER A 105 8.44 4.16 7.34
CA SER A 105 7.75 3.71 6.12
C SER A 105 8.67 2.83 5.27
N PHE A 106 9.92 3.25 5.03
CA PHE A 106 10.91 2.46 4.32
C PHE A 106 11.17 1.12 5.01
N ASN A 107 11.40 1.11 6.32
CA ASN A 107 11.60 -0.10 7.10
C ASN A 107 10.42 -1.08 6.98
N SER A 108 9.19 -0.55 7.03
CA SER A 108 7.97 -1.34 6.84
C SER A 108 7.92 -1.99 5.46
N LEU A 109 8.27 -1.24 4.42
CA LEU A 109 8.26 -1.72 3.03
C LEU A 109 9.33 -2.79 2.81
N VAL A 110 10.53 -2.60 3.35
CA VAL A 110 11.67 -3.51 3.21
C VAL A 110 11.52 -4.75 4.08
N GLY A 111 10.95 -4.60 5.28
CA GLY A 111 10.78 -5.70 6.23
C GLY A 111 9.53 -6.55 6.00
N ASN A 112 8.69 -6.19 5.01
CA ASN A 112 7.37 -6.78 4.80
C ASN A 112 6.48 -6.78 6.07
N LYS A 113 6.86 -5.98 7.06
CA LYS A 113 6.12 -5.73 8.28
C LYS A 113 5.44 -4.38 8.11
N ILE A 114 4.20 -4.38 7.64
CA ILE A 114 3.35 -3.22 7.82
C ILE A 114 3.13 -3.15 9.33
N GLN A 115 3.92 -2.36 10.03
CA GLN A 115 3.57 -1.94 11.38
C GLN A 115 2.35 -1.04 11.22
N MET A 116 1.19 -1.61 11.44
CA MET A 116 0.00 -0.82 11.70
C MET A 116 0.25 -0.16 13.06
N ALA A 117 0.36 1.15 13.08
CA ALA A 117 0.20 1.91 14.30
C ALA A 117 -1.13 1.48 14.92
N ASP A 118 -1.07 1.01 16.14
CA ASP A 118 -2.15 0.49 16.97
C ASP A 118 -2.80 -0.84 16.56
N GLY A 119 -2.44 -1.90 17.26
CA GLY A 119 -3.24 -3.10 17.45
C GLY A 119 -3.14 -4.10 16.30
N ALA A 120 -1.98 -4.71 16.15
CA ALA A 120 -1.71 -5.80 15.20
C ALA A 120 -2.49 -7.11 15.47
N ASP A 121 -3.59 -7.06 16.17
CA ASP A 121 -4.33 -8.25 16.58
C ASP A 121 -5.41 -8.71 15.62
N ASN A 122 -5.46 -8.25 14.35
CA ASN A 122 -6.48 -8.78 13.47
C ASN A 122 -6.10 -8.78 11.98
N VAL A 123 -5.19 -9.64 11.59
CA VAL A 123 -4.89 -9.91 10.17
C VAL A 123 -6.12 -10.43 9.38
N PHE A 124 -7.17 -10.89 10.08
CA PHE A 124 -8.39 -11.43 9.47
C PHE A 124 -9.69 -10.83 10.02
N GLY A 125 -9.62 -9.79 10.82
CA GLY A 125 -10.74 -9.40 11.66
C GLY A 125 -11.88 -8.66 10.99
N ASN A 126 -11.66 -7.96 9.89
CA ASN A 126 -12.75 -7.22 9.26
C ASN A 126 -12.37 -6.83 7.83
N ILE A 127 -13.14 -7.30 6.85
CA ILE A 127 -12.99 -6.93 5.44
C ILE A 127 -13.07 -5.41 5.27
N SER A 128 -13.90 -4.73 6.05
CA SER A 128 -13.98 -3.28 6.10
C SER A 128 -12.65 -2.65 6.50
N LYS A 129 -12.01 -3.10 7.60
CA LYS A 129 -10.71 -2.56 8.05
C LYS A 129 -9.60 -2.78 7.02
N SER A 130 -9.54 -3.94 6.37
CA SER A 130 -8.53 -4.22 5.36
C SER A 130 -8.67 -3.34 4.11
N ASN A 131 -9.89 -2.92 3.79
CA ASN A 131 -10.18 -2.04 2.64
C ASN A 131 -10.14 -0.55 3.00
N THR A 132 -10.26 -0.19 4.27
CA THR A 132 -10.19 1.20 4.77
C THR A 132 -8.85 1.58 5.37
N ASN A 133 -7.85 0.69 5.34
CA ASN A 133 -6.51 1.02 5.81
C ASN A 133 -6.04 2.33 5.18
N LYS A 134 -5.77 3.32 6.03
CA LYS A 134 -5.29 4.62 5.59
C LYS A 134 -4.03 4.43 4.76
N ARG A 135 -4.01 5.02 3.59
CA ARG A 135 -2.78 5.09 2.80
C ARG A 135 -1.78 5.92 3.58
N VAL A 136 -0.61 5.38 3.79
CA VAL A 136 0.49 6.08 4.44
C VAL A 136 1.12 7.07 3.46
N LEU A 137 1.31 6.65 2.21
CA LEU A 137 1.92 7.45 1.15
C LEU A 137 0.84 7.97 0.20
N HIS A 138 0.68 9.27 0.11
CA HIS A 138 -0.23 9.95 -0.80
C HIS A 138 0.56 10.58 -1.95
N PHE A 139 0.22 10.26 -3.18
CA PHE A 139 0.87 10.81 -4.38
C PHE A 139 0.12 12.05 -4.90
N LYS A 140 0.85 12.99 -5.50
CA LYS A 140 0.30 14.24 -6.07
C LYS A 140 -0.77 13.96 -7.14
N SER A 141 -0.58 12.90 -7.94
CA SER A 141 -1.51 12.47 -8.98
C SER A 141 -1.28 11.01 -9.36
N ALA A 142 -2.17 10.43 -10.18
CA ALA A 142 -2.00 9.10 -10.75
C ALA A 142 -0.68 8.95 -11.54
N LYS A 143 -0.22 10.01 -12.22
CA LYS A 143 1.06 10.01 -12.95
C LYS A 143 2.25 9.82 -11.99
N HIS A 144 2.28 10.52 -10.86
CA HIS A 144 3.35 10.41 -9.85
C HIS A 144 3.30 9.04 -9.19
N TRP A 145 2.10 8.54 -8.88
CA TRP A 145 1.94 7.17 -8.39
C TRP A 145 2.48 6.14 -9.39
N PHE A 146 2.18 6.29 -10.67
CA PHE A 146 2.67 5.39 -11.72
C PHE A 146 4.19 5.44 -11.84
N HIS A 147 4.78 6.64 -11.83
CA HIS A 147 6.23 6.83 -11.84
C HIS A 147 6.94 6.11 -10.69
N TYR A 148 6.41 6.24 -9.47
CA TYR A 148 6.90 5.48 -8.30
C TYR A 148 6.76 3.98 -8.52
N ASN A 149 5.62 3.57 -9.02
CA ASN A 149 5.27 2.17 -9.17
C ASN A 149 6.10 1.42 -10.21
N GLU A 150 6.53 2.08 -11.29
CA GLU A 150 7.45 1.50 -12.27
C GLU A 150 8.79 1.09 -11.65
N LYS A 151 9.21 1.77 -10.60
CA LYS A 151 10.47 1.49 -9.90
C LYS A 151 10.30 0.49 -8.75
N PHE A 152 9.25 0.63 -7.98
CA PHE A 152 9.11 -0.01 -6.67
C PHE A 152 7.83 -0.84 -6.50
N GLY A 153 6.98 -0.94 -7.51
CA GLY A 153 5.77 -1.75 -7.46
C GLY A 153 6.00 -3.23 -7.79
N THR A 154 5.12 -4.09 -7.29
CA THR A 154 5.03 -5.50 -7.67
C THR A 154 4.07 -5.66 -8.83
N GLY A 155 4.57 -6.02 -9.99
CA GLY A 155 3.74 -6.31 -11.15
C GLY A 155 3.25 -5.08 -11.93
N SER A 156 2.58 -5.35 -13.03
CA SER A 156 1.99 -4.33 -13.90
C SER A 156 0.66 -3.80 -13.32
N LEU A 157 0.24 -2.61 -13.79
CA LEU A 157 -1.09 -2.07 -13.46
C LEU A 157 -2.21 -3.06 -13.78
N LYS A 158 -2.08 -3.81 -14.88
CA LYS A 158 -3.03 -4.84 -15.31
C LYS A 158 -3.12 -5.96 -14.27
N GLU A 159 -1.98 -6.54 -13.86
CA GLU A 159 -1.93 -7.61 -12.86
C GLU A 159 -2.48 -7.16 -11.52
N THR A 160 -2.12 -5.96 -11.09
CA THR A 160 -2.63 -5.36 -9.85
C THR A 160 -4.14 -5.18 -9.90
N TYR A 161 -4.67 -4.69 -11.02
CA TYR A 161 -6.10 -4.49 -11.18
C TYR A 161 -6.87 -5.82 -11.16
N TYR A 162 -6.42 -6.82 -11.92
CA TYR A 162 -7.04 -8.15 -11.91
C TYR A 162 -6.94 -8.83 -10.53
N GLY A 163 -5.78 -8.74 -9.88
CA GLY A 163 -5.59 -9.24 -8.52
C GLY A 163 -6.55 -8.58 -7.52
N GLY A 164 -6.79 -7.27 -7.66
CA GLY A 164 -7.78 -6.53 -6.88
C GLY A 164 -9.20 -7.04 -7.10
N LEU A 165 -9.60 -7.24 -8.36
CA LEU A 165 -10.93 -7.78 -8.70
C LEU A 165 -11.12 -9.22 -8.17
N MET A 166 -10.12 -10.09 -8.30
CA MET A 166 -10.17 -11.44 -7.76
C MET A 166 -10.30 -11.43 -6.23
N THR A 167 -9.54 -10.57 -5.56
CA THR A 167 -9.63 -10.39 -4.11
C THR A 167 -11.02 -9.90 -3.69
N ALA A 168 -11.57 -8.94 -4.42
CA ALA A 168 -12.92 -8.44 -4.18
C ALA A 168 -13.98 -9.53 -4.37
N GLY A 169 -13.89 -10.30 -5.46
CA GLY A 169 -14.79 -11.44 -5.70
C GLY A 169 -14.75 -12.48 -4.58
N ARG A 170 -13.55 -12.83 -4.11
CA ARG A 170 -13.38 -13.71 -2.95
C ARG A 170 -14.00 -13.14 -1.67
N ASN A 171 -13.81 -11.84 -1.43
CA ASN A 171 -14.37 -11.18 -0.25
C ASN A 171 -15.90 -11.12 -0.31
N ILE A 172 -16.47 -10.88 -1.49
CA ILE A 172 -17.92 -10.95 -1.72
C ILE A 172 -18.43 -12.34 -1.40
N GLY A 173 -17.81 -13.40 -1.96
CA GLY A 173 -18.18 -14.79 -1.69
C GLY A 173 -18.07 -15.15 -0.19
N MET A 174 -17.03 -14.68 0.49
CA MET A 174 -16.88 -14.89 1.93
C MET A 174 -17.97 -14.17 2.74
N LEU A 175 -18.34 -12.96 2.36
CA LEU A 175 -19.42 -12.21 3.01
C LEU A 175 -20.79 -12.89 2.79
N ASP A 176 -21.05 -13.38 1.58
CA ASP A 176 -22.29 -14.11 1.25
C ASP A 176 -22.40 -15.42 2.03
N THR A 177 -21.30 -16.15 2.19
CA THR A 177 -21.32 -17.48 2.83
C THR A 177 -21.19 -17.41 4.36
N LEU A 178 -20.32 -16.53 4.85
CA LEU A 178 -19.92 -16.49 6.25
C LEU A 178 -20.34 -15.20 6.97
N GLY A 179 -20.96 -14.25 6.28
CA GLY A 179 -21.38 -12.97 6.82
C GLY A 179 -20.20 -12.03 7.15
N THR A 180 -20.51 -10.97 7.92
CA THR A 180 -19.54 -9.89 8.22
C THR A 180 -18.39 -10.29 9.14
N LYS A 181 -18.49 -11.45 9.78
CA LYS A 181 -17.47 -12.02 10.67
C LYS A 181 -16.99 -13.40 10.19
N PRO A 182 -16.38 -13.50 9.00
CA PRO A 182 -16.16 -14.79 8.34
C PRO A 182 -15.29 -15.74 9.18
N ARG A 183 -14.29 -15.23 9.89
CA ARG A 183 -13.43 -16.07 10.74
C ARG A 183 -14.17 -16.66 11.95
N GLU A 184 -14.95 -15.83 12.64
CA GLU A 184 -15.74 -16.30 13.79
C GLU A 184 -16.75 -17.35 13.35
N ASN A 185 -17.46 -17.10 12.26
CA ASN A 185 -18.47 -18.01 11.75
C ASN A 185 -17.87 -19.30 11.19
N PHE A 186 -16.75 -19.23 10.50
CA PHE A 186 -16.01 -20.42 10.06
C PHE A 186 -15.55 -21.26 11.26
N ASN A 187 -15.03 -20.64 12.32
CA ASN A 187 -14.63 -21.36 13.53
C ASN A 187 -15.82 -22.02 14.22
N LYS A 188 -16.99 -21.35 14.27
CA LYS A 188 -18.22 -21.96 14.83
C LYS A 188 -18.65 -23.21 14.04
N ILE A 189 -18.61 -23.12 12.71
CA ILE A 189 -18.90 -24.28 11.83
C ILE A 189 -17.92 -25.42 12.09
N ARG A 190 -16.62 -25.13 12.17
CA ARG A 190 -15.58 -26.13 12.41
C ARG A 190 -15.71 -26.84 13.77
N ILE A 191 -16.20 -26.15 14.77
CA ILE A 191 -16.39 -26.74 16.13
C ILE A 191 -17.68 -27.56 16.19
N ALA A 192 -18.66 -27.27 15.33
CA ALA A 192 -19.94 -27.96 15.30
C ALA A 192 -19.93 -29.28 14.49
N ILE A 193 -18.85 -29.58 13.78
CA ILE A 193 -18.59 -30.82 13.05
C ILE A 193 -17.69 -31.74 13.88
#